data_d2f0ffcad0cb8c5a9aa0b15801da941f
#
_entry.id   d2f0ffcad0cb8c5a9aa0b15801da941f
#
_cell.length_a   1.000
_cell.length_b   1.000
_cell.length_c   1.000
_cell.angle_alpha   90.00
_cell.angle_beta   90.00
_cell.angle_gamma   90.00
#
_symmetry.space_group_name_H-M   'P 1'
#
loop_
_entity.id
_entity.type
_entity.pdbx_description
1 polymer ?
#
loop_
_entity_poly.entity_id
_entity_poly.type
_entity_poly.pdbx_seq_one_letter_code
_entity_poly.pdbx_strand_id
1 'polypeptide(L)'
;MKKKYTVFLILAFISWKFISAQVVTIHVDASQGRKAISPYIYGKNNNISDDPGSPTTAAEWKLMREAGLRFTRENGGNNATKYNWRLKLSSHPDWYNNVYAHNWDYAAKMLSDSMPGVQGMWAFQLIGKAASNTSHNFNDYAYNGSTWWSGVCQNLAGGGVANAAGTCTATTNGNPNLYLENWTADSTVGILDHWFGTGGLNYNQNNIRYWSMDNEPDIWNSTHDDVMPAQPAAEAFMQLYFAAAKKARAKFPNIKLCGPVPA
;
A
#
# COMPACT_ATOMS: atom_id res chain seq x y z
N MET A 1 -41.30 -48.65 -10.57
CA MET A 1 -40.26 -47.78 -9.97
C MET A 1 -38.82 -48.06 -10.43
N LYS A 2 -38.49 -49.22 -10.92
CA LYS A 2 -37.10 -49.59 -11.33
C LYS A 2 -36.57 -48.91 -12.62
N LYS A 3 -37.44 -48.46 -13.53
CA LYS A 3 -37.00 -47.84 -14.81
C LYS A 3 -36.49 -46.39 -14.69
N LYS A 4 -36.89 -45.66 -13.67
CA LYS A 4 -36.45 -44.25 -13.48
C LYS A 4 -35.02 -44.11 -12.99
N TYR A 5 -34.52 -45.05 -12.21
CA TYR A 5 -33.15 -45.04 -11.69
C TYR A 5 -32.11 -45.40 -12.74
N THR A 6 -32.48 -46.25 -13.70
CA THR A 6 -31.56 -46.67 -14.78
C THR A 6 -31.27 -45.50 -15.74
N VAL A 7 -32.26 -44.65 -16.05
CA VAL A 7 -32.08 -43.46 -16.89
C VAL A 7 -31.21 -42.42 -16.18
N PHE A 8 -31.37 -42.25 -14.87
CA PHE A 8 -30.54 -41.30 -14.08
C PHE A 8 -29.07 -41.74 -14.01
N LEU A 9 -28.82 -43.03 -13.85
CA LEU A 9 -27.45 -43.58 -13.85
C LEU A 9 -26.77 -43.44 -15.21
N ILE A 10 -27.50 -43.64 -16.34
CA ILE A 10 -26.96 -43.46 -17.66
C ILE A 10 -26.63 -41.99 -17.96
N LEU A 11 -27.47 -41.04 -17.51
CA LEU A 11 -27.20 -39.62 -17.65
C LEU A 11 -25.99 -39.17 -16.76
N ALA A 12 -25.82 -39.73 -15.58
CA ALA A 12 -24.66 -39.46 -14.73
C ALA A 12 -23.35 -39.99 -15.31
N PHE A 13 -23.37 -41.12 -16.02
CA PHE A 13 -22.20 -41.67 -16.72
C PHE A 13 -21.87 -40.92 -18.00
N ILE A 14 -22.87 -40.35 -18.69
CA ILE A 14 -22.64 -39.54 -19.90
C ILE A 14 -22.04 -38.19 -19.55
N SER A 15 -22.44 -37.56 -18.43
CA SER A 15 -21.85 -36.29 -17.98
C SER A 15 -20.40 -36.43 -17.51
N TRP A 16 -19.95 -37.61 -17.13
CA TRP A 16 -18.56 -37.82 -16.68
C TRP A 16 -17.54 -37.90 -17.83
N LYS A 17 -18.00 -38.06 -19.07
CA LYS A 17 -17.10 -38.16 -20.23
C LYS A 17 -16.71 -36.82 -20.87
N PHE A 18 -17.25 -35.68 -20.37
CA PHE A 18 -16.98 -34.37 -20.95
C PHE A 18 -16.01 -33.50 -20.16
N ILE A 19 -15.41 -34.01 -19.07
CA ILE A 19 -14.31 -33.29 -18.38
C ILE A 19 -13.00 -33.76 -19.06
N SER A 20 -12.71 -33.19 -20.22
CA SER A 20 -11.37 -33.27 -20.76
C SER A 20 -10.57 -32.11 -20.19
N ALA A 21 -9.57 -32.39 -19.37
CA ALA A 21 -8.61 -31.38 -19.03
C ALA A 21 -7.90 -30.91 -20.29
N GLN A 22 -7.95 -29.62 -20.55
CA GLN A 22 -7.21 -29.05 -21.67
C GLN A 22 -5.72 -29.11 -21.32
N VAL A 23 -4.95 -29.87 -22.05
CA VAL A 23 -3.50 -29.88 -21.97
C VAL A 23 -2.98 -28.62 -22.68
N VAL A 24 -2.46 -27.68 -21.93
CA VAL A 24 -1.77 -26.50 -22.48
C VAL A 24 -0.29 -26.82 -22.51
N THR A 25 0.29 -26.87 -23.70
CA THR A 25 1.73 -27.01 -23.87
C THR A 25 2.34 -25.63 -24.11
N ILE A 26 3.28 -25.24 -23.24
CA ILE A 26 4.02 -23.99 -23.37
C ILE A 26 5.42 -24.33 -23.88
N HIS A 27 5.78 -23.78 -25.03
CA HIS A 27 7.12 -23.87 -25.58
C HIS A 27 7.90 -22.62 -25.21
N VAL A 28 9.02 -22.78 -24.51
CA VAL A 28 9.93 -21.68 -24.15
C VAL A 28 11.22 -21.86 -24.92
N ASP A 29 11.50 -20.93 -25.82
CA ASP A 29 12.79 -20.86 -26.50
C ASP A 29 13.66 -19.79 -25.81
N ALA A 30 14.55 -20.22 -24.93
CA ALA A 30 15.45 -19.35 -24.18
C ALA A 30 16.58 -18.73 -25.05
N SER A 31 16.67 -19.09 -26.31
CA SER A 31 17.62 -18.51 -27.26
C SER A 31 17.10 -17.24 -27.93
N GLN A 32 15.78 -17.05 -27.95
CA GLN A 32 15.11 -15.95 -28.64
C GLN A 32 14.54 -14.92 -27.68
N GLY A 33 14.37 -13.69 -28.16
CA GLY A 33 13.71 -12.62 -27.42
C GLY A 33 14.43 -12.17 -26.14
N ARG A 34 15.68 -12.49 -25.98
CA ARG A 34 16.47 -12.14 -24.77
C ARG A 34 16.53 -10.65 -24.58
N LYS A 35 16.17 -10.21 -23.37
CA LYS A 35 16.32 -8.82 -22.91
C LYS A 35 17.10 -8.80 -21.61
N ALA A 36 17.87 -7.75 -21.41
CA ALA A 36 18.53 -7.52 -20.12
C ALA A 36 17.48 -7.40 -19.02
N ILE A 37 17.67 -8.13 -17.93
CA ILE A 37 16.83 -8.01 -16.74
C ILE A 37 17.24 -6.73 -16.02
N SER A 38 16.25 -5.91 -15.65
CA SER A 38 16.52 -4.73 -14.85
C SER A 38 17.14 -5.11 -13.51
N PRO A 39 18.22 -4.47 -13.06
CA PRO A 39 18.75 -4.72 -11.72
C PRO A 39 17.77 -4.40 -10.60
N TYR A 40 16.71 -3.64 -10.88
CA TYR A 40 15.68 -3.26 -9.91
C TYR A 40 14.74 -4.41 -9.51
N ILE A 41 14.82 -5.59 -10.15
CA ILE A 41 14.17 -6.80 -9.63
C ILE A 41 14.80 -7.28 -8.31
N TYR A 42 16.05 -6.90 -8.03
CA TYR A 42 16.71 -7.17 -6.76
C TYR A 42 16.31 -6.11 -5.73
N GLY A 43 15.06 -6.18 -5.30
CA GLY A 43 14.43 -5.23 -4.39
C GLY A 43 13.86 -5.88 -3.15
N LYS A 44 13.51 -5.05 -2.18
CA LYS A 44 12.85 -5.45 -0.92
C LYS A 44 11.91 -4.36 -0.45
N ASN A 45 10.83 -4.75 0.25
CA ASN A 45 9.92 -3.84 0.93
C ASN A 45 10.37 -3.56 2.36
N ASN A 46 10.13 -2.35 2.86
CA ASN A 46 10.19 -1.95 4.28
C ASN A 46 11.45 -2.48 4.99
N ASN A 47 12.60 -2.19 4.44
CA ASN A 47 13.86 -2.67 4.99
C ASN A 47 14.75 -1.58 5.60
N ILE A 48 14.32 -0.35 5.56
CA ILE A 48 15.02 0.80 6.15
C ILE A 48 14.16 1.31 7.32
N SER A 49 14.76 1.45 8.48
CA SER A 49 14.07 2.05 9.61
C SER A 49 13.74 3.52 9.32
N ASP A 50 12.53 3.91 9.63
CA ASP A 50 12.07 5.29 9.64
C ASP A 50 11.99 5.87 11.06
N ASP A 51 12.48 5.14 12.06
CA ASP A 51 12.62 5.58 13.43
C ASP A 51 14.07 5.99 13.74
N PRO A 52 14.34 7.29 13.96
CA PRO A 52 15.67 7.75 14.36
C PRO A 52 16.16 7.19 15.71
N GLY A 53 15.22 6.77 16.57
CA GLY A 53 15.53 6.14 17.87
C GLY A 53 15.94 4.67 17.75
N SER A 54 15.61 4.03 16.62
CA SER A 54 15.95 2.62 16.32
C SER A 54 16.46 2.50 14.88
N PRO A 55 17.64 3.05 14.57
CA PRO A 55 18.14 3.16 13.19
C PRO A 55 18.49 1.80 12.61
N THR A 56 18.41 1.67 11.30
CA THR A 56 18.99 0.54 10.56
C THR A 56 20.46 0.39 10.90
N THR A 57 20.84 -0.77 11.36
CA THR A 57 22.20 -1.02 11.89
C THR A 57 23.25 -1.12 10.78
N ALA A 58 24.51 -0.95 11.15
CA ALA A 58 25.65 -1.13 10.23
C ALA A 58 25.70 -2.56 9.65
N ALA A 59 25.29 -3.56 10.43
CA ALA A 59 25.20 -4.95 9.98
C ALA A 59 24.10 -5.16 8.91
N GLU A 60 22.95 -4.57 9.10
CA GLU A 60 21.85 -4.62 8.12
C GLU A 60 22.24 -3.89 6.82
N TRP A 61 22.84 -2.72 6.91
CA TRP A 61 23.36 -2.02 5.74
C TRP A 61 24.42 -2.86 4.98
N LYS A 62 25.30 -3.54 5.71
CA LYS A 62 26.29 -4.45 5.13
C LYS A 62 25.58 -5.61 4.40
N LEU A 63 24.61 -6.24 5.06
CA LEU A 63 23.85 -7.35 4.50
C LEU A 63 23.12 -6.94 3.21
N MET A 64 22.45 -5.78 3.19
CA MET A 64 21.76 -5.28 2.00
C MET A 64 22.74 -5.05 0.82
N ARG A 65 23.92 -4.52 1.09
CA ARG A 65 24.96 -4.34 0.06
C ARG A 65 25.48 -5.67 -0.48
N GLU A 66 25.76 -6.63 0.41
CA GLU A 66 26.26 -7.96 0.04
C GLU A 66 25.20 -8.78 -0.70
N ALA A 67 23.94 -8.65 -0.35
CA ALA A 67 22.81 -9.24 -1.07
C ALA A 67 22.57 -8.59 -2.46
N GLY A 68 23.29 -7.51 -2.78
CA GLY A 68 23.14 -6.85 -4.07
C GLY A 68 21.85 -6.07 -4.25
N LEU A 69 21.25 -5.54 -3.17
CA LEU A 69 20.02 -4.74 -3.23
C LEU A 69 20.19 -3.56 -4.20
N ARG A 70 19.19 -3.34 -5.07
CA ARG A 70 19.17 -2.26 -6.07
C ARG A 70 17.91 -1.43 -6.02
N PHE A 71 16.87 -1.90 -5.35
CA PHE A 71 15.58 -1.22 -5.25
C PHE A 71 14.96 -1.45 -3.88
N THR A 72 14.33 -0.43 -3.33
CA THR A 72 13.56 -0.56 -2.10
C THR A 72 12.23 0.17 -2.24
N ARG A 73 11.14 -0.45 -1.76
CA ARG A 73 9.85 0.21 -1.55
C ARG A 73 9.71 0.46 -0.06
N GLU A 74 9.74 1.72 0.32
CA GLU A 74 9.73 2.10 1.73
C GLU A 74 8.37 2.60 2.18
N ASN A 75 8.04 2.23 3.43
CA ASN A 75 6.80 2.57 4.11
C ASN A 75 5.55 2.32 3.24
N GLY A 76 5.57 1.20 2.51
CA GLY A 76 4.40 0.71 1.79
C GLY A 76 3.43 0.01 2.72
N GLY A 77 2.26 -0.35 2.18
CA GLY A 77 1.18 -0.94 2.95
C GLY A 77 0.14 0.08 3.38
N ASN A 78 -0.77 -0.32 4.25
CA ASN A 78 -1.91 0.49 4.69
C ASN A 78 -1.49 1.78 5.40
N ASN A 79 -0.32 1.79 6.05
CA ASN A 79 0.26 2.98 6.66
C ASN A 79 0.44 4.13 5.67
N ALA A 80 0.80 3.82 4.41
CA ALA A 80 1.10 4.84 3.41
C ALA A 80 -0.15 5.59 2.97
N THR A 81 -1.31 4.92 2.89
CA THR A 81 -2.53 5.47 2.28
C THR A 81 -3.07 6.70 2.99
N LYS A 82 -2.92 6.80 4.31
CA LYS A 82 -3.32 7.98 5.10
C LYS A 82 -2.14 8.67 5.78
N TYR A 83 -0.94 8.52 5.24
CA TYR A 83 0.26 9.15 5.78
C TYR A 83 0.27 10.66 5.53
N ASN A 84 0.53 11.40 6.62
CA ASN A 84 0.75 12.84 6.59
C ASN A 84 2.26 13.13 6.71
N TRP A 85 2.89 13.46 5.61
CA TRP A 85 4.33 13.72 5.57
C TRP A 85 4.74 14.98 6.37
N ARG A 86 3.81 15.95 6.57
CA ARG A 86 4.08 17.16 7.35
C ARG A 86 4.19 16.86 8.84
N LEU A 87 3.33 15.95 9.32
CA LEU A 87 3.28 15.53 10.72
C LEU A 87 4.08 14.25 10.98
N LYS A 88 4.48 13.54 9.92
CA LYS A 88 5.17 12.24 10.01
C LYS A 88 4.32 11.18 10.72
N LEU A 89 3.04 11.18 10.42
CA LEU A 89 2.04 10.32 11.05
C LEU A 89 1.22 9.54 10.01
N SER A 90 0.84 8.33 10.40
CA SER A 90 -0.26 7.59 9.80
C SER A 90 -1.38 7.40 10.83
N SER A 91 -2.60 7.23 10.40
CA SER A 91 -3.74 6.91 11.28
C SER A 91 -4.09 5.43 11.30
N HIS A 92 -3.50 4.66 10.40
CA HIS A 92 -3.82 3.25 10.21
C HIS A 92 -2.59 2.39 10.49
N PRO A 93 -2.67 1.42 11.43
CA PRO A 93 -1.59 0.47 11.64
C PRO A 93 -1.51 -0.49 10.44
N ASP A 94 -0.32 -0.94 10.15
CA ASP A 94 -0.15 -2.06 9.21
C ASP A 94 -0.28 -3.40 9.94
N TRP A 95 -0.47 -4.48 9.18
CA TRP A 95 -0.60 -5.86 9.69
C TRP A 95 0.57 -6.30 10.58
N TYR A 96 1.72 -5.67 10.42
CA TYR A 96 2.97 -6.06 11.09
C TYR A 96 3.37 -5.17 12.25
N ASN A 97 2.79 -3.98 12.36
CA ASN A 97 3.14 -3.05 13.41
C ASN A 97 1.99 -2.09 13.71
N ASN A 98 2.02 -1.55 14.93
CA ASN A 98 1.07 -0.58 15.43
C ASN A 98 1.70 0.81 15.51
N VAL A 99 2.67 1.08 14.65
CA VAL A 99 3.40 2.33 14.63
C VAL A 99 2.62 3.35 13.82
N TYR A 100 2.33 4.47 14.42
CA TYR A 100 1.67 5.60 13.77
C TYR A 100 2.65 6.70 13.36
N ALA A 101 3.78 6.81 14.04
CA ALA A 101 4.84 7.75 13.71
C ALA A 101 5.79 7.12 12.67
N HIS A 102 5.88 7.76 11.50
CA HIS A 102 6.74 7.32 10.40
C HIS A 102 7.54 8.49 9.86
N ASN A 103 8.86 8.45 10.03
CA ASN A 103 9.71 9.52 9.53
C ASN A 103 10.29 9.19 8.15
N TRP A 104 9.49 9.40 7.11
CA TRP A 104 9.93 9.17 5.74
C TRP A 104 11.11 10.03 5.32
N ASP A 105 11.26 11.24 5.87
CA ASP A 105 12.44 12.07 5.62
C ASP A 105 13.70 11.37 6.12
N TYR A 106 13.64 10.80 7.32
CA TYR A 106 14.77 10.06 7.88
C TYR A 106 15.13 8.83 7.04
N ALA A 107 14.16 8.00 6.68
CA ALA A 107 14.38 6.81 5.86
C ALA A 107 14.99 7.17 4.48
N ALA A 108 14.46 8.20 3.83
CA ALA A 108 14.95 8.68 2.54
C ALA A 108 16.40 9.20 2.62
N LYS A 109 16.72 9.92 3.70
CA LYS A 109 18.09 10.37 3.96
C LYS A 109 19.03 9.19 4.18
N MET A 110 18.64 8.24 5.04
CA MET A 110 19.46 7.06 5.33
C MET A 110 19.72 6.20 4.09
N LEU A 111 18.72 6.04 3.23
CA LEU A 111 18.91 5.36 1.93
C LEU A 111 19.98 6.07 1.10
N SER A 112 19.85 7.38 0.92
CA SER A 112 20.75 8.17 0.10
C SER A 112 22.19 8.15 0.62
N ASP A 113 22.35 8.24 1.94
CA ASP A 113 23.67 8.28 2.59
C ASP A 113 24.34 6.90 2.62
N SER A 114 23.59 5.84 2.89
CA SER A 114 24.14 4.51 3.11
C SER A 114 24.23 3.65 1.87
N MET A 115 23.34 3.88 0.89
CA MET A 115 23.24 3.10 -0.35
C MET A 115 22.95 3.98 -1.58
N PRO A 116 23.84 4.90 -1.96
CA PRO A 116 23.58 5.90 -3.01
C PRO A 116 23.28 5.31 -4.40
N GLY A 117 23.59 4.04 -4.63
CA GLY A 117 23.30 3.32 -5.89
C GLY A 117 21.96 2.58 -5.90
N VAL A 118 21.18 2.64 -4.80
CA VAL A 118 19.88 1.99 -4.68
C VAL A 118 18.77 2.99 -4.97
N GLN A 119 17.74 2.55 -5.70
CA GLN A 119 16.55 3.34 -5.95
C GLN A 119 15.53 3.13 -4.85
N GLY A 120 14.98 4.23 -4.32
CA GLY A 120 13.85 4.21 -3.42
C GLY A 120 12.53 4.46 -4.15
N MET A 121 11.47 3.87 -3.64
CA MET A 121 10.09 4.14 -4.02
C MET A 121 9.27 4.43 -2.77
N TRP A 122 8.55 5.55 -2.78
CA TRP A 122 7.54 5.92 -1.81
C TRP A 122 6.16 6.01 -2.46
N ALA A 123 5.13 6.32 -1.68
CA ALA A 123 3.75 6.39 -2.17
C ALA A 123 3.16 7.80 -2.07
N PHE A 124 2.33 8.16 -3.04
CA PHE A 124 1.36 9.24 -2.90
C PHE A 124 0.08 8.71 -2.27
N GLN A 125 -0.56 9.52 -1.44
CA GLN A 125 -1.84 9.23 -0.79
C GLN A 125 -2.96 9.77 -1.67
N LEU A 126 -3.82 8.90 -2.19
CA LEU A 126 -4.89 9.27 -3.12
C LEU A 126 -6.28 9.21 -2.49
N ILE A 127 -6.43 8.59 -1.33
CA ILE A 127 -7.73 8.40 -0.67
C ILE A 127 -8.43 9.69 -0.21
N GLY A 128 -7.74 10.81 -0.25
CA GLY A 128 -8.31 12.13 0.05
C GLY A 128 -8.28 12.53 1.53
N LYS A 129 -7.72 11.72 2.38
CA LYS A 129 -7.55 11.96 3.82
C LYS A 129 -6.14 11.57 4.27
N ALA A 130 -5.62 12.25 5.30
CA ALA A 130 -4.38 11.88 5.99
C ALA A 130 -4.49 12.15 7.49
N ALA A 131 -3.62 11.55 8.29
CA ALA A 131 -3.61 11.71 9.73
C ALA A 131 -3.41 13.17 10.14
N SER A 132 -4.19 13.64 11.13
CA SER A 132 -4.10 15.00 11.67
C SER A 132 -3.55 15.05 13.10
N ASN A 133 -3.59 13.93 13.82
CA ASN A 133 -3.10 13.82 15.20
C ASN A 133 -2.91 12.35 15.60
N THR A 134 -2.49 12.11 16.85
CA THR A 134 -2.23 10.78 17.42
C THR A 134 -3.36 10.28 18.32
N SER A 135 -4.48 10.99 18.45
CA SER A 135 -5.62 10.63 19.26
C SER A 135 -6.83 10.30 18.42
N HIS A 136 -7.82 9.64 19.00
CA HIS A 136 -9.07 9.23 18.35
C HIS A 136 -8.89 8.27 17.16
N ASN A 137 -7.70 7.75 16.95
CA ASN A 137 -7.38 6.80 15.89
C ASN A 137 -7.62 5.34 16.34
N PHE A 138 -7.23 4.37 15.52
CA PHE A 138 -7.44 2.95 15.82
C PHE A 138 -6.80 2.47 17.13
N ASN A 139 -5.70 3.10 17.59
CA ASN A 139 -5.04 2.71 18.82
C ASN A 139 -5.86 3.03 20.07
N ASP A 140 -6.55 4.16 20.08
CA ASP A 140 -7.38 4.58 21.23
C ASP A 140 -8.54 3.61 21.51
N TYR A 141 -8.97 2.85 20.50
CA TYR A 141 -10.02 1.85 20.59
C TYR A 141 -9.51 0.43 20.74
N ALA A 142 -8.24 0.26 21.12
CA ALA A 142 -7.56 -1.01 21.27
C ALA A 142 -7.72 -1.94 20.04
N TYR A 143 -7.83 -1.35 18.86
CA TYR A 143 -8.06 -2.07 17.60
C TYR A 143 -7.05 -3.19 17.42
N ASN A 144 -5.78 -2.89 17.64
CA ASN A 144 -4.68 -3.83 17.43
C ASN A 144 -4.55 -4.92 18.52
N GLY A 145 -5.11 -4.71 19.69
CA GLY A 145 -5.09 -5.68 20.78
C GLY A 145 -6.38 -6.48 20.92
N SER A 146 -7.36 -6.25 20.05
CA SER A 146 -8.69 -6.81 20.11
C SER A 146 -8.91 -7.92 19.09
N THR A 147 -10.02 -8.65 19.23
CA THR A 147 -10.54 -9.58 18.22
C THR A 147 -10.89 -8.89 16.91
N TRP A 148 -10.97 -7.58 16.88
CA TRP A 148 -11.21 -6.71 15.73
C TRP A 148 -10.12 -6.80 14.68
N TRP A 149 -8.88 -7.03 15.11
CA TRP A 149 -7.73 -7.18 14.23
C TRP A 149 -7.83 -8.39 13.28
N SER A 150 -8.64 -9.36 13.61
CA SER A 150 -8.79 -10.58 12.81
C SER A 150 -9.74 -10.44 11.61
N GLY A 151 -9.76 -9.29 10.98
CA GLY A 151 -10.51 -9.06 9.73
C GLY A 151 -11.89 -8.49 9.94
N VAL A 152 -12.07 -7.71 10.97
CA VAL A 152 -13.34 -7.03 11.25
C VAL A 152 -13.37 -5.67 10.56
N CYS A 153 -14.38 -5.45 9.79
CA CYS A 153 -14.61 -4.28 8.97
C CYS A 153 -15.35 -3.16 9.74
N GLN A 154 -15.23 -3.10 11.07
CA GLN A 154 -15.94 -2.07 11.83
C GLN A 154 -15.10 -0.79 11.92
N ASN A 155 -15.66 0.31 11.49
CA ASN A 155 -15.06 1.62 11.68
C ASN A 155 -15.31 2.11 13.13
N LEU A 156 -14.35 1.88 14.01
CA LEU A 156 -14.41 2.30 15.42
C LEU A 156 -13.58 3.54 15.72
N ALA A 157 -12.58 3.84 14.92
CA ALA A 157 -11.77 5.04 15.11
C ALA A 157 -12.65 6.30 15.01
N GLY A 158 -12.38 7.28 15.85
CA GLY A 158 -13.23 8.48 15.93
C GLY A 158 -14.48 8.33 16.79
N GLY A 159 -14.50 7.42 17.76
CA GLY A 159 -15.60 7.23 18.70
C GLY A 159 -16.69 6.30 18.21
N GLY A 160 -16.37 5.35 17.35
CA GLY A 160 -17.30 4.32 16.90
C GLY A 160 -17.68 3.34 18.00
N VAL A 161 -18.83 2.70 17.86
CA VAL A 161 -19.39 1.72 18.80
C VAL A 161 -19.43 0.35 18.13
N ALA A 162 -18.76 -0.61 18.74
CA ALA A 162 -18.72 -1.98 18.28
C ALA A 162 -20.09 -2.64 18.26
N ASN A 163 -20.32 -3.49 17.28
CA ASN A 163 -21.48 -4.38 17.26
C ASN A 163 -21.22 -5.57 18.17
N ALA A 164 -22.04 -5.72 19.22
CA ALA A 164 -21.92 -6.80 20.19
C ALA A 164 -22.15 -8.19 19.57
N ALA A 165 -22.83 -8.28 18.44
CA ALA A 165 -23.07 -9.53 17.74
C ALA A 165 -21.82 -10.03 16.93
N GLY A 166 -20.72 -9.27 16.93
CA GLY A 166 -19.48 -9.65 16.22
C GLY A 166 -19.59 -9.61 14.69
N THR A 167 -20.56 -8.87 14.16
CA THR A 167 -20.66 -8.63 12.71
C THR A 167 -19.70 -7.52 12.27
N CYS A 168 -19.38 -7.47 10.98
CA CYS A 168 -18.49 -6.47 10.39
C CYS A 168 -19.02 -5.02 10.43
N THR A 169 -20.24 -4.78 10.90
CA THR A 169 -20.84 -3.45 10.89
C THR A 169 -20.85 -2.88 12.30
N ALA A 170 -20.25 -1.72 12.51
CA ALA A 170 -20.37 -0.99 13.76
C ALA A 170 -21.82 -0.59 14.03
N THR A 171 -22.24 -0.59 15.30
CA THR A 171 -23.54 -0.04 15.71
C THR A 171 -23.60 1.46 15.44
N THR A 172 -22.48 2.14 15.65
CA THR A 172 -22.27 3.55 15.27
C THR A 172 -20.86 3.69 14.70
N ASN A 173 -20.75 4.17 13.49
CA ASN A 173 -19.46 4.46 12.87
C ASN A 173 -18.77 5.62 13.59
N GLY A 174 -17.46 5.55 13.68
CA GLY A 174 -16.64 6.64 14.17
C GLY A 174 -16.66 7.87 13.24
N ASN A 175 -16.19 9.00 13.76
CA ASN A 175 -16.07 10.24 13.01
C ASN A 175 -14.61 10.44 12.54
N PRO A 176 -14.30 10.23 11.26
CA PRO A 176 -12.94 10.38 10.75
C PRO A 176 -12.36 11.79 10.92
N ASN A 177 -13.21 12.83 11.01
CA ASN A 177 -12.73 14.21 11.18
C ASN A 177 -12.10 14.49 12.55
N LEU A 178 -12.20 13.55 13.51
CA LEU A 178 -11.51 13.68 14.79
C LEU A 178 -10.01 13.36 14.71
N TYR A 179 -9.57 12.60 13.69
CA TYR A 179 -8.19 12.14 13.57
C TYR A 179 -7.61 12.27 12.16
N LEU A 180 -8.42 12.67 11.17
CA LEU A 180 -8.00 12.89 9.79
C LEU A 180 -8.27 14.32 9.33
N GLU A 181 -7.43 14.81 8.44
CA GLU A 181 -7.64 16.05 7.68
C GLU A 181 -7.84 15.76 6.19
N ASN A 182 -8.36 16.75 5.46
CA ASN A 182 -8.48 16.66 4.01
C ASN A 182 -7.09 16.66 3.36
N TRP A 183 -6.87 15.70 2.47
CA TRP A 183 -5.59 15.51 1.80
C TRP A 183 -5.76 15.54 0.29
N THR A 184 -5.46 16.67 -0.30
CA THR A 184 -5.64 16.92 -1.74
C THR A 184 -4.45 16.38 -2.55
N ALA A 185 -4.61 16.38 -3.87
CA ALA A 185 -3.50 16.09 -4.78
C ALA A 185 -2.31 17.07 -4.58
N ASP A 186 -2.57 18.34 -4.24
CA ASP A 186 -1.51 19.30 -3.89
C ASP A 186 -0.82 18.92 -2.58
N SER A 187 -1.58 18.45 -1.60
CA SER A 187 -1.05 18.03 -0.30
C SER A 187 -0.10 16.85 -0.46
N THR A 188 -0.53 15.80 -1.16
CA THR A 188 0.32 14.60 -1.34
C THR A 188 1.54 14.90 -2.20
N VAL A 189 1.39 15.63 -3.30
CA VAL A 189 2.51 15.98 -4.19
C VAL A 189 3.47 17.00 -3.55
N GLY A 190 3.03 17.72 -2.55
CA GLY A 190 3.86 18.68 -1.81
C GLY A 190 5.11 18.06 -1.18
N ILE A 191 5.13 16.77 -0.91
CA ILE A 191 6.33 16.05 -0.43
C ILE A 191 7.50 16.14 -1.43
N LEU A 192 7.23 16.26 -2.73
CA LEU A 192 8.27 16.42 -3.74
C LEU A 192 8.99 17.77 -3.59
N ASP A 193 8.25 18.84 -3.33
CA ASP A 193 8.85 20.15 -3.05
C ASP A 193 9.63 20.11 -1.74
N HIS A 194 9.07 19.44 -0.70
CA HIS A 194 9.72 19.28 0.58
C HIS A 194 11.07 18.52 0.46
N TRP A 195 11.13 17.49 -0.38
CA TRP A 195 12.35 16.70 -0.53
C TRP A 195 13.34 17.29 -1.56
N PHE A 196 12.85 17.78 -2.68
CA PHE A 196 13.66 18.11 -3.85
C PHE A 196 13.61 19.57 -4.26
N GLY A 197 12.62 20.33 -3.76
CA GLY A 197 12.41 21.74 -4.13
C GLY A 197 13.44 22.68 -3.51
N THR A 198 13.51 23.88 -4.07
CA THR A 198 14.34 24.96 -3.53
C THR A 198 13.90 25.32 -2.11
N GLY A 199 14.79 25.22 -1.13
CA GLY A 199 14.49 25.44 0.28
C GLY A 199 13.91 24.21 1.00
N GLY A 200 13.77 23.08 0.31
CA GLY A 200 13.45 21.77 0.90
C GLY A 200 14.68 21.07 1.49
N LEU A 201 14.57 19.75 1.66
CA LEU A 201 15.65 18.93 2.27
C LEU A 201 16.83 18.68 1.31
N ASN A 202 16.71 19.09 0.06
CA ASN A 202 17.75 18.96 -0.97
C ASN A 202 18.19 17.50 -1.21
N TYR A 203 17.26 16.55 -1.15
CA TYR A 203 17.54 15.15 -1.46
C TYR A 203 17.80 14.95 -2.95
N ASN A 204 18.59 13.93 -3.28
CA ASN A 204 18.89 13.61 -4.67
C ASN A 204 17.69 12.88 -5.31
N GLN A 205 16.94 13.56 -6.17
CA GLN A 205 15.81 13.01 -6.91
C GLN A 205 16.17 11.73 -7.69
N ASN A 206 17.42 11.57 -8.10
CA ASN A 206 17.82 10.38 -8.83
C ASN A 206 17.83 9.10 -7.97
N ASN A 207 17.92 9.22 -6.65
CA ASN A 207 17.85 8.10 -5.73
C ASN A 207 16.41 7.75 -5.33
N ILE A 208 15.45 8.69 -5.53
CA ILE A 208 14.04 8.51 -5.15
C ILE A 208 13.17 8.94 -6.33
N ARG A 209 13.32 8.23 -7.43
CA ARG A 209 12.64 8.57 -8.68
C ARG A 209 11.26 7.95 -8.79
N TYR A 210 11.03 6.82 -8.13
CA TYR A 210 9.82 6.01 -8.26
C TYR A 210 8.80 6.35 -7.18
N TRP A 211 7.54 6.50 -7.58
CA TRP A 211 6.43 6.84 -6.70
C TRP A 211 5.23 5.96 -7.02
N SER A 212 4.80 5.21 -6.02
CA SER A 212 3.59 4.41 -6.10
C SER A 212 2.37 5.31 -6.01
N MET A 213 1.36 5.00 -6.82
CA MET A 213 0.08 5.70 -6.82
C MET A 213 -0.88 5.01 -5.84
N ASP A 214 -0.51 5.07 -4.56
CA ASP A 214 -1.16 4.46 -3.40
C ASP A 214 -1.01 2.94 -3.29
N ASN A 215 -1.53 2.38 -2.19
CA ASN A 215 -1.53 0.98 -1.84
C ASN A 215 -2.94 0.41 -1.89
N GLU A 216 -3.12 -0.70 -2.56
CA GLU A 216 -4.31 -1.57 -2.56
C GLU A 216 -5.66 -0.83 -2.68
N PRO A 217 -5.84 0.06 -3.67
CA PRO A 217 -7.10 0.79 -3.80
C PRO A 217 -8.29 -0.11 -4.14
N ASP A 218 -8.03 -1.32 -4.60
CA ASP A 218 -9.00 -2.35 -4.93
C ASP A 218 -9.65 -3.02 -3.70
N ILE A 219 -9.11 -2.77 -2.49
CA ILE A 219 -9.68 -3.25 -1.22
C ILE A 219 -9.87 -2.14 -0.17
N TRP A 220 -9.87 -0.87 -0.56
CA TRP A 220 -10.03 0.24 0.39
C TRP A 220 -11.32 0.19 1.20
N ASN A 221 -12.38 -0.38 0.66
CA ASN A 221 -13.65 -0.56 1.38
C ASN A 221 -13.55 -1.53 2.58
N SER A 222 -12.47 -2.28 2.69
CA SER A 222 -12.21 -3.18 3.82
C SER A 222 -11.00 -2.79 4.66
N THR A 223 -10.04 -2.10 4.07
CA THR A 223 -8.81 -1.66 4.76
C THR A 223 -8.86 -0.20 5.23
N HIS A 224 -9.71 0.61 4.62
CA HIS A 224 -9.89 2.03 4.91
C HIS A 224 -11.37 2.42 4.88
N ASP A 225 -12.23 1.57 5.40
CA ASP A 225 -13.69 1.73 5.44
C ASP A 225 -14.15 2.96 6.25
N ASP A 226 -13.31 3.47 7.12
CA ASP A 226 -13.49 4.74 7.81
C ASP A 226 -13.59 5.95 6.87
N VAL A 227 -12.94 5.88 5.72
CA VAL A 227 -12.93 6.94 4.68
C VAL A 227 -13.65 6.49 3.41
N MET A 228 -13.53 5.21 3.08
CA MET A 228 -14.01 4.63 1.83
C MET A 228 -14.93 3.41 2.11
N PRO A 229 -16.13 3.64 2.69
CA PRO A 229 -17.02 2.55 3.08
C PRO A 229 -17.58 1.76 1.90
N ALA A 230 -17.46 2.29 0.69
CA ALA A 230 -17.79 1.61 -0.55
C ALA A 230 -16.60 1.64 -1.49
N GLN A 231 -16.32 0.52 -2.16
CA GLN A 231 -15.23 0.42 -3.13
C GLN A 231 -15.42 1.44 -4.26
N PRO A 232 -14.44 2.31 -4.56
CA PRO A 232 -14.54 3.24 -5.66
C PRO A 232 -14.54 2.49 -7.00
N ALA A 233 -15.33 2.97 -7.95
CA ALA A 233 -15.23 2.50 -9.32
C ALA A 233 -13.84 2.83 -9.91
N ALA A 234 -13.38 2.02 -10.87
CA ALA A 234 -12.06 2.20 -11.48
C ALA A 234 -11.88 3.61 -12.07
N GLU A 235 -12.91 4.15 -12.69
CA GLU A 235 -12.91 5.51 -13.26
C GLU A 235 -12.75 6.59 -12.18
N ALA A 236 -13.43 6.43 -11.04
CA ALA A 236 -13.31 7.35 -9.92
C ALA A 236 -11.88 7.33 -9.33
N PHE A 237 -11.31 6.16 -9.16
CA PHE A 237 -9.91 6.02 -8.74
C PHE A 237 -8.96 6.66 -9.76
N MET A 238 -9.16 6.43 -11.05
CA MET A 238 -8.31 7.02 -12.10
C MET A 238 -8.37 8.56 -12.14
N GLN A 239 -9.47 9.20 -11.72
CA GLN A 239 -9.51 10.65 -11.56
C GLN A 239 -8.58 11.13 -10.44
N LEU A 240 -8.55 10.43 -9.30
CA LEU A 240 -7.61 10.73 -8.21
C LEU A 240 -6.16 10.54 -8.67
N TYR A 241 -5.91 9.42 -9.34
CA TYR A 241 -4.61 9.11 -9.95
C TYR A 241 -4.12 10.23 -10.86
N PHE A 242 -4.93 10.61 -11.87
CA PHE A 242 -4.54 11.62 -12.83
C PHE A 242 -4.39 13.01 -12.20
N ALA A 243 -5.17 13.34 -11.18
CA ALA A 243 -5.03 14.60 -10.46
C ALA A 243 -3.64 14.71 -9.81
N ALA A 244 -3.19 13.69 -9.09
CA ALA A 244 -1.86 13.64 -8.48
C ALA A 244 -0.75 13.53 -9.54
N ALA A 245 -0.92 12.64 -10.53
CA ALA A 245 0.07 12.41 -11.58
C ALA A 245 0.41 13.67 -12.38
N LYS A 246 -0.60 14.43 -12.81
CA LYS A 246 -0.41 15.69 -13.55
C LYS A 246 0.38 16.71 -12.74
N LYS A 247 0.03 16.87 -11.45
CA LYS A 247 0.73 17.79 -10.55
C LYS A 247 2.17 17.38 -10.28
N ALA A 248 2.40 16.08 -9.99
CA ALA A 248 3.74 15.55 -9.76
C ALA A 248 4.64 15.74 -10.99
N ARG A 249 4.14 15.41 -12.18
CA ARG A 249 4.88 15.58 -13.44
C ARG A 249 5.13 17.02 -13.83
N ALA A 250 4.21 17.93 -13.52
CA ALA A 250 4.41 19.35 -13.77
C ALA A 250 5.56 19.94 -12.95
N LYS A 251 5.72 19.48 -11.70
CA LYS A 251 6.79 19.93 -10.79
C LYS A 251 8.13 19.21 -11.04
N PHE A 252 8.07 17.89 -11.22
CA PHE A 252 9.23 17.02 -11.37
C PHE A 252 9.06 16.08 -12.58
N PRO A 253 9.38 16.53 -13.80
CA PRO A 253 9.11 15.79 -15.04
C PRO A 253 9.76 14.40 -15.12
N ASN A 254 10.87 14.20 -14.42
CA ASN A 254 11.65 12.96 -14.43
C ASN A 254 11.13 11.88 -13.46
N ILE A 255 10.12 12.20 -12.64
CA ILE A 255 9.52 11.25 -11.72
C ILE A 255 8.90 10.04 -12.47
N LYS A 256 9.01 8.87 -11.91
CA LYS A 256 8.41 7.63 -12.42
C LYS A 256 7.22 7.25 -11.54
N LEU A 257 6.04 7.28 -12.12
CA LEU A 257 4.80 6.89 -11.46
C LEU A 257 4.55 5.41 -11.70
N CYS A 258 4.30 4.68 -10.64
CA CYS A 258 4.11 3.24 -10.63
C CYS A 258 2.76 2.89 -9.99
N GLY A 259 2.16 1.83 -10.44
CA GLY A 259 1.02 1.28 -9.78
C GLY A 259 -0.34 1.83 -10.18
N PRO A 260 -1.37 1.69 -9.33
CA PRO A 260 -1.24 1.37 -7.89
C PRO A 260 -0.63 0.01 -7.61
N VAL A 261 -0.31 -0.26 -6.35
CA VAL A 261 0.03 -1.62 -5.90
C VAL A 261 -1.29 -2.31 -5.57
N PRO A 262 -1.74 -3.32 -6.34
CA PRO A 262 -2.96 -4.07 -6.03
C PRO A 262 -2.75 -5.05 -4.88
N ALA A 263 -3.86 -5.49 -4.24
CA ALA A 263 -3.86 -6.52 -3.20
C ALA A 263 -3.60 -7.93 -3.75
#